data_02521c02c2db9c19030b76f8cbff6634
#
_entry.id   02521c02c2db9c19030b76f8cbff6634
#
_cell.length_a   1.000
_cell.length_b   1.000
_cell.length_c   1.000
_cell.angle_alpha   90.00
_cell.angle_beta   90.00
_cell.angle_gamma   90.00
#
_symmetry.space_group_name_H-M   'P 1'
#
loop_
_entity.id
_entity.type
_entity.pdbx_description
1 polymer ?
#
loop_
_entity_poly.entity_id
_entity_poly.type
_entity_poly.pdbx_seq_one_letter_code
_entity_poly.pdbx_strand_id
1 'polypeptide(L)'
;MSQFIDVAGGRIAYEVIGEGPLVILSHGMGDTRSSYRFLAPLIAAAGYRVASADLRGHGESSPGWGSYTRADTAGDLIALIEQLGGPAVIVGQSFSGGSATIAAATRPELVTAIIEIDPFTRPATISVPALLSNAPYRKGGLLLARVALTGSVKAWLKYLDFAYPGVKPADWDEWLAGLERNLREHGSIKAAQKMGQSKPVDAEAALPGVRCPVLVVMGSRDSDWPDPRAEAEAIVGLLPDGRGRFVMIDGAGHYPNAQYPEQVATAVVPFLNEQFSTERAGA
;
A
#
# COMPACT_ATOMS: atom_id res chain seq x y z
N MET A 1 21.07 1.17 3.03
CA MET A 1 21.29 2.64 3.22
C MET A 1 20.24 3.38 2.46
N SER A 2 19.67 4.42 3.07
CA SER A 2 18.66 5.26 2.43
C SER A 2 19.23 6.00 1.23
N GLN A 3 18.51 5.99 0.14
CA GLN A 3 18.74 6.76 -1.09
C GLN A 3 17.59 7.74 -1.26
N PHE A 4 17.78 8.75 -2.12
CA PHE A 4 16.78 9.80 -2.33
C PHE A 4 16.65 10.11 -3.81
N ILE A 5 15.41 10.39 -4.24
CA ILE A 5 15.15 11.05 -5.52
C ILE A 5 14.54 12.42 -5.28
N ASP A 6 14.90 13.39 -6.11
CA ASP A 6 14.25 14.70 -6.14
C ASP A 6 13.01 14.64 -7.02
N VAL A 7 11.89 15.09 -6.48
CA VAL A 7 10.61 15.22 -7.19
C VAL A 7 10.04 16.62 -6.97
N ALA A 8 9.00 16.99 -7.71
CA ALA A 8 8.40 18.30 -7.55
C ALA A 8 7.88 18.50 -6.10
N GLY A 9 8.50 19.42 -5.38
CA GLY A 9 8.12 19.78 -4.01
C GLY A 9 8.94 19.12 -2.89
N GLY A 10 9.89 18.22 -3.18
CA GLY A 10 10.74 17.62 -2.15
C GLY A 10 11.51 16.39 -2.62
N ARG A 11 11.90 15.55 -1.67
CA ARG A 11 12.63 14.30 -1.91
C ARG A 11 11.86 13.11 -1.39
N ILE A 12 11.90 12.02 -2.12
CA ILE A 12 11.38 10.71 -1.70
C ILE A 12 12.56 9.83 -1.29
N ALA A 13 12.50 9.30 -0.07
CA ALA A 13 13.47 8.36 0.46
C ALA A 13 13.09 6.93 0.05
N TYR A 14 14.09 6.13 -0.30
CA TYR A 14 13.90 4.73 -0.61
C TYR A 14 15.14 3.91 -0.26
N GLU A 15 14.99 2.60 -0.22
CA GLU A 15 16.11 1.66 -0.13
C GLU A 15 15.91 0.53 -1.14
N VAL A 16 17.01 -0.04 -1.63
CA VAL A 16 17.00 -1.12 -2.61
C VAL A 16 17.72 -2.33 -2.06
N ILE A 17 17.12 -3.50 -2.20
CA ILE A 17 17.71 -4.81 -1.89
C ILE A 17 17.48 -5.79 -3.05
N GLY A 18 18.33 -6.80 -3.15
CA GLY A 18 18.25 -7.82 -4.19
C GLY A 18 18.65 -7.30 -5.58
N GLU A 19 18.55 -8.18 -6.56
CA GLU A 19 18.88 -7.96 -7.97
C GLU A 19 17.80 -8.59 -8.85
N GLY A 20 17.70 -8.18 -10.12
CA GLY A 20 16.73 -8.71 -11.08
C GLY A 20 15.64 -7.71 -11.45
N PRO A 21 14.45 -8.18 -11.89
CA PRO A 21 13.34 -7.31 -12.27
C PRO A 21 12.88 -6.42 -11.12
N LEU A 22 12.48 -5.18 -11.43
CA LEU A 22 12.18 -4.16 -10.44
C LEU A 22 10.78 -4.33 -9.83
N VAL A 23 10.73 -4.29 -8.50
CA VAL A 23 9.48 -4.26 -7.71
C VAL A 23 9.54 -3.06 -6.76
N ILE A 24 8.57 -2.15 -6.84
CA ILE A 24 8.44 -1.00 -5.95
C ILE A 24 7.44 -1.33 -4.86
N LEU A 25 7.82 -1.15 -3.59
CA LEU A 25 6.93 -1.31 -2.43
C LEU A 25 6.59 0.07 -1.86
N SER A 26 5.30 0.35 -1.74
CA SER A 26 4.77 1.62 -1.23
C SER A 26 3.76 1.38 -0.11
N HIS A 27 4.05 1.89 1.07
CA HIS A 27 3.24 1.71 2.28
C HIS A 27 1.96 2.56 2.29
N GLY A 28 1.07 2.29 3.25
CA GLY A 28 -0.13 3.09 3.49
C GLY A 28 0.12 4.38 4.27
N MET A 29 -0.89 5.24 4.36
CA MET A 29 -0.78 6.48 5.16
C MET A 29 -0.41 6.18 6.61
N GLY A 30 0.42 7.04 7.20
CA GLY A 30 0.78 6.96 8.63
C GLY A 30 1.73 5.81 8.99
N ASP A 31 2.39 5.21 8.00
CA ASP A 31 3.41 4.19 8.17
C ASP A 31 4.75 4.65 7.54
N THR A 32 5.69 3.76 7.34
CA THR A 32 6.97 3.98 6.67
C THR A 32 7.29 2.75 5.81
N ARG A 33 8.35 2.82 4.98
CA ARG A 33 8.82 1.68 4.19
C ARG A 33 9.13 0.44 5.04
N SER A 34 9.34 0.62 6.36
CA SER A 34 9.55 -0.49 7.29
C SER A 34 8.33 -1.41 7.46
N SER A 35 7.14 -1.03 6.95
CA SER A 35 5.99 -1.94 6.90
C SER A 35 6.26 -3.18 6.07
N TYR A 36 7.21 -3.11 5.14
CA TYR A 36 7.64 -4.21 4.28
C TYR A 36 8.88 -4.96 4.75
N ARG A 37 9.38 -4.70 5.98
CA ARG A 37 10.63 -5.26 6.51
C ARG A 37 10.73 -6.79 6.50
N PHE A 38 9.60 -7.47 6.50
CA PHE A 38 9.53 -8.94 6.39
C PHE A 38 9.22 -9.42 4.97
N LEU A 39 8.35 -8.73 4.25
CA LEU A 39 7.97 -9.14 2.89
C LEU A 39 9.05 -8.80 1.86
N ALA A 40 9.71 -7.65 1.96
CA ALA A 40 10.72 -7.23 1.00
C ALA A 40 11.89 -8.23 0.86
N PRO A 41 12.47 -8.79 1.96
CA PRO A 41 13.50 -9.83 1.86
C PRO A 41 13.01 -11.11 1.17
N LEU A 42 11.74 -11.50 1.35
CA LEU A 42 11.18 -12.69 0.71
C LEU A 42 11.05 -12.51 -0.81
N ILE A 43 10.62 -11.33 -1.26
CA ILE A 43 10.57 -10.98 -2.68
C ILE A 43 11.98 -10.90 -3.26
N ALA A 44 12.93 -10.28 -2.55
CA ALA A 44 14.33 -10.20 -3.00
C ALA A 44 14.97 -11.58 -3.10
N ALA A 45 14.74 -12.47 -2.13
CA ALA A 45 15.23 -13.86 -2.17
C ALA A 45 14.65 -14.68 -3.34
N ALA A 46 13.48 -14.27 -3.87
CA ALA A 46 12.88 -14.85 -5.07
C ALA A 46 13.51 -14.32 -6.40
N GLY A 47 14.54 -13.47 -6.33
CA GLY A 47 15.29 -12.98 -7.49
C GLY A 47 14.77 -11.67 -8.06
N TYR A 48 14.23 -10.79 -7.22
CA TYR A 48 13.76 -9.47 -7.61
C TYR A 48 14.59 -8.35 -6.97
N ARG A 49 14.75 -7.26 -7.71
CA ARG A 49 15.27 -6.00 -7.17
C ARG A 49 14.13 -5.22 -6.55
N VAL A 50 14.14 -5.11 -5.24
CA VAL A 50 13.04 -4.53 -4.45
C VAL A 50 13.42 -3.14 -3.96
N ALA A 51 12.66 -2.14 -4.35
CA ALA A 51 12.78 -0.77 -3.86
C ALA A 51 11.61 -0.42 -2.94
N SER A 52 11.87 -0.25 -1.64
CA SER A 52 10.88 0.17 -0.65
C SER A 52 10.97 1.67 -0.44
N ALA A 53 9.89 2.42 -0.69
CA ALA A 53 9.85 3.87 -0.62
C ALA A 53 9.01 4.38 0.55
N ASP A 54 9.44 5.49 1.14
CA ASP A 54 8.61 6.27 2.06
C ASP A 54 7.74 7.24 1.27
N LEU A 55 6.45 7.27 1.58
CA LEU A 55 5.52 8.24 1.01
C LEU A 55 5.95 9.68 1.31
N ARG A 56 5.52 10.62 0.46
CA ARG A 56 5.69 12.05 0.74
C ARG A 56 5.19 12.40 2.15
N GLY A 57 6.02 13.10 2.92
CA GLY A 57 5.74 13.48 4.29
C GLY A 57 5.86 12.36 5.33
N HIS A 58 6.38 11.19 4.97
CA HIS A 58 6.57 10.04 5.86
C HIS A 58 8.03 9.58 5.86
N GLY A 59 8.41 8.82 6.88
CA GLY A 59 9.72 8.20 7.01
C GLY A 59 10.85 9.22 6.93
N GLU A 60 11.75 9.05 5.97
CA GLU A 60 12.86 9.97 5.68
C GLU A 60 12.59 10.85 4.43
N SER A 61 11.41 10.72 3.79
CA SER A 61 10.98 11.62 2.72
C SER A 61 10.75 13.02 3.26
N SER A 62 10.93 14.06 2.43
CA SER A 62 10.74 15.45 2.86
C SER A 62 9.42 15.67 3.61
N PRO A 63 9.41 16.39 4.73
CA PRO A 63 8.18 16.84 5.38
C PRO A 63 7.57 18.02 4.62
N GLY A 64 6.28 18.23 4.74
CA GLY A 64 5.65 19.47 4.29
C GLY A 64 5.53 19.61 2.76
N TRP A 65 4.52 18.97 2.20
CA TRP A 65 4.18 19.06 0.78
C TRP A 65 2.92 19.90 0.57
N GLY A 66 2.81 20.51 -0.60
CA GLY A 66 1.62 21.28 -1.00
C GLY A 66 0.37 20.40 -1.17
N SER A 67 0.55 19.13 -1.55
CA SER A 67 -0.52 18.17 -1.82
C SER A 67 -0.13 16.76 -1.38
N TYR A 68 -1.15 15.94 -1.05
CA TYR A 68 -1.03 14.58 -0.54
C TYR A 68 -2.09 13.64 -1.16
N THR A 69 -2.39 13.82 -2.43
CA THR A 69 -3.36 12.98 -3.14
C THR A 69 -2.73 11.66 -3.60
N ARG A 70 -3.57 10.69 -4.01
CA ARG A 70 -3.11 9.45 -4.66
C ARG A 70 -2.43 9.73 -5.98
N ALA A 71 -2.90 10.71 -6.73
CA ALA A 71 -2.27 11.14 -7.99
C ALA A 71 -0.86 11.71 -7.76
N ASP A 72 -0.65 12.48 -6.68
CA ASP A 72 0.69 12.95 -6.32
C ASP A 72 1.63 11.79 -5.99
N THR A 73 1.16 10.83 -5.19
CA THR A 73 1.94 9.62 -4.85
C THR A 73 2.20 8.77 -6.10
N ALA A 74 1.23 8.65 -7.01
CA ALA A 74 1.45 7.98 -8.30
C ALA A 74 2.58 8.64 -9.10
N GLY A 75 2.63 9.97 -9.13
CA GLY A 75 3.74 10.73 -9.73
C GLY A 75 5.10 10.42 -9.09
N ASP A 76 5.15 10.33 -7.76
CA ASP A 76 6.38 9.96 -7.04
C ASP A 76 6.84 8.54 -7.38
N LEU A 77 5.91 7.58 -7.46
CA LEU A 77 6.20 6.19 -7.85
C LEU A 77 6.72 6.10 -9.30
N ILE A 78 6.11 6.83 -10.22
CA ILE A 78 6.56 6.93 -11.62
C ILE A 78 7.98 7.49 -11.67
N ALA A 79 8.27 8.57 -10.97
CA ALA A 79 9.61 9.16 -10.91
C ALA A 79 10.65 8.18 -10.34
N LEU A 80 10.27 7.40 -9.31
CA LEU A 80 11.14 6.37 -8.74
C LEU A 80 11.41 5.24 -9.75
N ILE A 81 10.39 4.80 -10.50
CA ILE A 81 10.54 3.79 -11.55
C ILE A 81 11.49 4.28 -12.64
N GLU A 82 11.33 5.51 -13.11
CA GLU A 82 12.20 6.13 -14.13
C GLU A 82 13.65 6.23 -13.61
N GLN A 83 13.85 6.68 -12.37
CA GLN A 83 15.18 6.78 -11.75
C GLN A 83 15.87 5.42 -11.62
N LEU A 84 15.11 4.37 -11.38
CA LEU A 84 15.65 3.01 -11.21
C LEU A 84 15.75 2.22 -12.52
N GLY A 85 15.38 2.82 -13.66
CA GLY A 85 15.47 2.20 -14.98
C GLY A 85 14.41 1.12 -15.22
N GLY A 86 13.16 1.37 -14.78
CA GLY A 86 12.01 0.47 -14.99
C GLY A 86 11.84 -0.04 -16.41
N PRO A 87 10.79 -0.81 -16.72
CA PRO A 87 9.52 -0.88 -16.00
C PRO A 87 9.55 -1.67 -14.69
N ALA A 88 8.47 -1.57 -13.90
CA ALA A 88 8.37 -2.19 -12.59
C ALA A 88 6.99 -2.78 -12.30
N VAL A 89 6.93 -3.69 -11.33
CA VAL A 89 5.70 -4.03 -10.62
C VAL A 89 5.58 -3.11 -9.39
N ILE A 90 4.40 -2.55 -9.14
CA ILE A 90 4.13 -1.75 -7.95
C ILE A 90 3.33 -2.59 -6.96
N VAL A 91 3.80 -2.68 -5.72
CA VAL A 91 3.07 -3.24 -4.58
C VAL A 91 2.63 -2.08 -3.69
N GLY A 92 1.37 -1.74 -3.73
CA GLY A 92 0.77 -0.64 -2.96
C GLY A 92 -0.12 -1.16 -1.83
N GLN A 93 0.16 -0.75 -0.59
CA GLN A 93 -0.68 -1.08 0.55
C GLN A 93 -1.63 0.08 0.85
N SER A 94 -2.92 -0.21 1.16
CA SER A 94 -3.89 0.77 1.61
C SER A 94 -4.02 1.97 0.66
N PHE A 95 -3.68 3.17 1.10
CA PHE A 95 -3.65 4.40 0.30
C PHE A 95 -2.85 4.24 -1.01
N SER A 96 -1.71 3.54 -0.95
CA SER A 96 -0.81 3.33 -2.09
C SER A 96 -1.35 2.32 -3.11
N GLY A 97 -2.33 1.49 -2.77
CA GLY A 97 -3.05 0.66 -3.74
C GLY A 97 -3.69 1.53 -4.82
N GLY A 98 -4.50 2.52 -4.41
CA GLY A 98 -5.09 3.47 -5.35
C GLY A 98 -4.06 4.32 -6.12
N SER A 99 -2.91 4.62 -5.50
CA SER A 99 -1.82 5.32 -6.20
C SER A 99 -1.18 4.43 -7.28
N ALA A 100 -1.00 3.13 -7.01
CA ALA A 100 -0.51 2.16 -7.98
C ALA A 100 -1.47 2.03 -9.19
N THR A 101 -2.78 1.98 -8.93
CA THR A 101 -3.82 2.00 -9.98
C THR A 101 -3.72 3.23 -10.87
N ILE A 102 -3.57 4.43 -10.29
CA ILE A 102 -3.41 5.67 -11.07
C ILE A 102 -2.12 5.63 -11.89
N ALA A 103 -1.00 5.19 -11.30
CA ALA A 103 0.28 5.08 -12.01
C ALA A 103 0.17 4.12 -13.21
N ALA A 104 -0.45 2.94 -13.02
CA ALA A 104 -0.63 1.94 -14.07
C ALA A 104 -1.54 2.43 -15.22
N ALA A 105 -2.60 3.18 -14.91
CA ALA A 105 -3.49 3.75 -15.91
C ALA A 105 -2.86 4.92 -16.66
N THR A 106 -1.99 5.70 -15.99
CA THR A 106 -1.39 6.93 -16.54
C THR A 106 -0.13 6.63 -17.37
N ARG A 107 0.70 5.68 -16.91
CA ARG A 107 1.99 5.32 -17.52
C ARG A 107 2.09 3.79 -17.72
N PRO A 108 1.21 3.23 -18.57
CA PRO A 108 1.13 1.77 -18.76
C PRO A 108 2.44 1.14 -19.29
N GLU A 109 3.31 1.92 -19.93
CA GLU A 109 4.63 1.46 -20.39
C GLU A 109 5.67 1.31 -19.25
N LEU A 110 5.43 1.93 -18.11
CA LEU A 110 6.31 1.86 -16.93
C LEU A 110 5.84 0.86 -15.88
N VAL A 111 4.59 0.40 -15.95
CA VAL A 111 4.01 -0.48 -14.92
C VAL A 111 3.63 -1.82 -15.52
N THR A 112 4.45 -2.84 -15.25
CA THR A 112 4.27 -4.21 -15.74
C THR A 112 3.09 -4.91 -15.10
N ALA A 113 2.86 -4.69 -13.81
CA ALA A 113 1.72 -5.18 -13.04
C ALA A 113 1.56 -4.38 -11.74
N ILE A 114 0.40 -4.50 -11.10
CA ILE A 114 0.19 -3.96 -9.76
C ILE A 114 -0.29 -5.05 -8.79
N ILE A 115 0.15 -4.93 -7.54
CA ILE A 115 -0.30 -5.73 -6.41
C ILE A 115 -0.84 -4.75 -5.38
N GLU A 116 -2.11 -4.87 -5.07
CA GLU A 116 -2.79 -4.01 -4.10
C GLU A 116 -3.04 -4.80 -2.82
N ILE A 117 -2.49 -4.34 -1.70
CA ILE A 117 -2.63 -4.98 -0.39
C ILE A 117 -3.60 -4.16 0.46
N ASP A 118 -4.75 -4.75 0.83
CA ASP A 118 -5.83 -4.08 1.59
C ASP A 118 -6.10 -2.64 1.10
N PRO A 119 -6.36 -2.46 -0.22
CA PRO A 119 -6.28 -1.16 -0.86
C PRO A 119 -7.49 -0.27 -0.58
N PHE A 120 -7.26 1.04 -0.57
CA PHE A 120 -8.28 2.07 -0.71
C PHE A 120 -8.28 2.65 -2.13
N THR A 121 -8.59 1.80 -3.10
CA THR A 121 -8.71 2.17 -4.53
C THR A 121 -10.09 2.72 -4.87
N ARG A 122 -11.10 2.35 -4.07
CA ARG A 122 -12.50 2.83 -4.22
C ARG A 122 -12.92 3.65 -3.00
N PRO A 123 -13.84 4.62 -3.14
CA PRO A 123 -14.44 5.30 -2.01
C PRO A 123 -15.18 4.33 -1.10
N ALA A 124 -14.79 4.28 0.18
CA ALA A 124 -15.51 3.48 1.16
C ALA A 124 -16.94 4.02 1.33
N THR A 125 -17.93 3.19 1.07
CA THR A 125 -19.33 3.50 1.34
C THR A 125 -19.68 3.09 2.76
N ILE A 126 -20.14 4.04 3.57
CA ILE A 126 -20.58 3.73 4.93
C ILE A 126 -21.82 2.83 4.88
N SER A 127 -21.68 1.60 5.34
CA SER A 127 -22.80 0.67 5.47
C SER A 127 -23.45 0.82 6.84
N VAL A 128 -24.61 1.46 6.90
CA VAL A 128 -25.39 1.60 8.16
C VAL A 128 -25.74 0.24 8.77
N PRO A 129 -26.20 -0.77 8.00
CA PRO A 129 -26.44 -2.10 8.55
C PRO A 129 -25.15 -2.72 9.14
N ALA A 130 -24.01 -2.58 8.47
CA ALA A 130 -22.72 -3.08 8.98
C ALA A 130 -22.27 -2.34 10.25
N LEU A 131 -22.50 -1.04 10.37
CA LEU A 131 -22.20 -0.30 11.60
C LEU A 131 -23.00 -0.85 12.81
N LEU A 132 -24.19 -1.40 12.58
CA LEU A 132 -25.01 -1.99 13.65
C LEU A 132 -24.58 -3.43 13.96
N SER A 133 -24.28 -4.25 12.95
CA SER A 133 -24.04 -5.69 13.09
C SER A 133 -22.59 -6.10 13.18
N ASN A 134 -21.63 -5.32 12.59
CA ASN A 134 -20.20 -5.64 12.55
C ASN A 134 -19.41 -4.75 13.54
N ALA A 135 -19.13 -5.29 14.73
CA ALA A 135 -18.43 -4.57 15.79
C ALA A 135 -16.98 -4.19 15.42
N PRO A 136 -16.18 -5.06 14.76
CA PRO A 136 -14.86 -4.68 14.23
C PRO A 136 -14.91 -3.50 13.27
N TYR A 137 -15.75 -3.54 12.24
CA TYR A 137 -15.92 -2.44 11.27
C TYR A 137 -16.29 -1.11 11.96
N ARG A 138 -17.26 -1.14 12.88
CA ARG A 138 -17.66 0.03 13.66
C ARG A 138 -16.51 0.60 14.47
N LYS A 139 -15.73 -0.26 15.16
CA LYS A 139 -14.61 0.16 16.01
C LYS A 139 -13.45 0.73 15.16
N GLY A 140 -13.08 0.06 14.08
CA GLY A 140 -12.07 0.55 13.12
C GLY A 140 -12.43 1.92 12.56
N GLY A 141 -13.66 2.06 12.04
CA GLY A 141 -14.16 3.33 11.51
C GLY A 141 -14.18 4.47 12.53
N LEU A 142 -14.53 4.21 13.79
CA LEU A 142 -14.48 5.22 14.85
C LEU A 142 -13.05 5.66 15.19
N LEU A 143 -12.09 4.73 15.18
CA LEU A 143 -10.68 5.04 15.41
C LEU A 143 -10.11 5.88 14.27
N LEU A 144 -10.38 5.50 13.02
CA LEU A 144 -9.97 6.26 11.83
C LEU A 144 -10.61 7.66 11.81
N ALA A 145 -11.92 7.76 12.07
CA ALA A 145 -12.61 9.05 12.17
C ALA A 145 -11.97 9.96 13.22
N ARG A 146 -11.59 9.40 14.37
CA ARG A 146 -10.88 10.16 15.40
C ARG A 146 -9.52 10.67 14.92
N VAL A 147 -8.76 9.87 14.18
CA VAL A 147 -7.49 10.31 13.57
C VAL A 147 -7.74 11.43 12.57
N ALA A 148 -8.69 11.24 11.66
CA ALA A 148 -9.03 12.23 10.64
C ALA A 148 -9.43 13.59 11.23
N LEU A 149 -10.18 13.58 12.34
CA LEU A 149 -10.64 14.80 13.02
C LEU A 149 -9.56 15.46 13.85
N THR A 150 -8.72 14.69 14.54
CA THR A 150 -7.82 15.23 15.59
C THR A 150 -6.35 15.26 15.17
N GLY A 151 -5.93 14.49 14.17
CA GLY A 151 -4.51 14.27 13.86
C GLY A 151 -3.71 13.67 15.03
N SER A 152 -4.39 12.90 15.90
CA SER A 152 -3.79 12.40 17.14
C SER A 152 -2.95 11.16 16.90
N VAL A 153 -1.63 11.23 17.16
CA VAL A 153 -0.73 10.07 17.14
C VAL A 153 -1.25 8.96 18.06
N LYS A 154 -1.71 9.30 19.26
CA LYS A 154 -2.28 8.31 20.20
C LYS A 154 -3.51 7.58 19.62
N ALA A 155 -4.35 8.28 18.85
CA ALA A 155 -5.48 7.65 18.19
C ALA A 155 -5.02 6.73 17.05
N TRP A 156 -3.99 7.14 16.30
CA TRP A 156 -3.38 6.32 15.24
C TRP A 156 -2.77 5.03 15.79
N LEU A 157 -1.98 5.10 16.86
CA LEU A 157 -1.39 3.91 17.50
C LEU A 157 -2.46 2.94 18.01
N LYS A 158 -3.59 3.45 18.53
CA LYS A 158 -4.73 2.60 18.90
C LYS A 158 -5.41 1.96 17.70
N TYR A 159 -5.48 2.66 16.58
CA TYR A 159 -5.99 2.08 15.33
C TYR A 159 -5.05 0.98 14.86
N LEU A 160 -3.73 1.22 14.80
CA LEU A 160 -2.75 0.20 14.41
C LEU A 160 -2.84 -1.05 15.27
N ASP A 161 -2.91 -0.90 16.60
CA ASP A 161 -3.07 -2.02 17.51
C ASP A 161 -4.34 -2.85 17.17
N PHE A 162 -5.41 -2.19 16.78
CA PHE A 162 -6.65 -2.83 16.40
C PHE A 162 -6.61 -3.44 14.98
N ALA A 163 -5.92 -2.80 14.05
CA ALA A 163 -5.79 -3.23 12.65
C ALA A 163 -4.88 -4.46 12.46
N TYR A 164 -4.18 -4.89 13.50
CA TYR A 164 -3.44 -6.15 13.57
C TYR A 164 -4.15 -7.15 14.51
N PRO A 165 -5.27 -7.75 14.12
CA PRO A 165 -6.03 -8.69 14.96
C PRO A 165 -5.27 -10.01 15.15
N GLY A 166 -5.24 -10.52 16.40
CA GLY A 166 -4.61 -11.80 16.71
C GLY A 166 -3.08 -11.71 16.78
N VAL A 167 -2.37 -12.19 15.77
CA VAL A 167 -0.90 -12.24 15.79
C VAL A 167 -0.31 -10.86 15.50
N LYS A 168 0.65 -10.43 16.31
CA LYS A 168 1.48 -9.25 16.07
C LYS A 168 2.84 -9.70 15.49
N PRO A 169 3.51 -8.89 14.65
CA PRO A 169 4.90 -9.13 14.27
C PRO A 169 5.82 -9.29 15.48
N ALA A 170 6.89 -10.07 15.35
CA ALA A 170 7.79 -10.38 16.47
C ALA A 170 8.48 -9.14 17.06
N ASP A 171 8.69 -8.11 16.24
CA ASP A 171 9.31 -6.84 16.61
C ASP A 171 8.30 -5.71 16.86
N TRP A 172 7.04 -6.07 17.17
CA TRP A 172 5.92 -5.12 17.24
C TRP A 172 6.19 -3.88 18.10
N ASP A 173 6.69 -4.07 19.31
CA ASP A 173 6.89 -2.96 20.25
C ASP A 173 8.01 -2.02 19.79
N GLU A 174 9.10 -2.57 19.24
CA GLU A 174 10.22 -1.80 18.72
C GLU A 174 9.81 -1.01 17.46
N TRP A 175 9.14 -1.67 16.52
CA TRP A 175 8.62 -1.05 15.31
C TRP A 175 7.63 0.06 15.64
N LEU A 176 6.67 -0.21 16.54
CA LEU A 176 5.64 0.75 16.92
C LEU A 176 6.24 1.99 17.60
N ALA A 177 7.26 1.80 18.47
CA ALA A 177 7.98 2.90 19.10
C ALA A 177 8.77 3.74 18.07
N GLY A 178 9.38 3.10 17.06
CA GLY A 178 10.04 3.79 15.96
C GLY A 178 9.06 4.60 15.12
N LEU A 179 7.92 4.01 14.79
CA LEU A 179 6.85 4.69 14.05
C LEU A 179 6.28 5.87 14.85
N GLU A 180 6.03 5.71 16.14
CA GLU A 180 5.56 6.81 17.00
C GLU A 180 6.52 8.00 16.98
N ARG A 181 7.85 7.77 17.07
CA ARG A 181 8.84 8.84 16.94
C ARG A 181 8.72 9.55 15.59
N ASN A 182 8.66 8.81 14.50
CA ASN A 182 8.52 9.39 13.15
C ASN A 182 7.24 10.23 13.01
N LEU A 183 6.10 9.71 13.48
CA LEU A 183 4.82 10.41 13.46
C LEU A 183 4.85 11.75 14.22
N ARG A 184 5.60 11.82 15.33
CA ARG A 184 5.72 13.02 16.17
C ARG A 184 6.79 13.99 15.68
N GLU A 185 8.00 13.51 15.47
CA GLU A 185 9.19 14.34 15.21
C GLU A 185 9.22 14.82 13.76
N HIS A 186 8.89 13.94 12.82
CA HIS A 186 8.83 14.28 11.41
C HIS A 186 7.51 14.97 11.00
N GLY A 187 6.49 14.86 11.85
CA GLY A 187 5.16 15.42 11.59
C GLY A 187 4.32 14.62 10.60
N SER A 188 4.70 13.36 10.34
CA SER A 188 4.04 12.44 9.39
C SER A 188 2.56 12.21 9.70
N ILE A 189 2.13 12.39 10.95
CA ILE A 189 0.70 12.31 11.31
C ILE A 189 -0.15 13.37 10.58
N LYS A 190 0.40 14.55 10.28
CA LYS A 190 -0.31 15.59 9.53
C LYS A 190 -0.42 15.21 8.04
N ALA A 191 0.62 14.58 7.50
CA ALA A 191 0.59 14.03 6.14
C ALA A 191 -0.46 12.90 6.05
N ALA A 192 -0.45 11.96 6.98
CA ALA A 192 -1.45 10.90 7.07
C ALA A 192 -2.88 11.44 7.19
N GLN A 193 -3.11 12.47 8.02
CA GLN A 193 -4.41 13.12 8.13
C GLN A 193 -4.89 13.72 6.80
N LYS A 194 -4.01 14.42 6.07
CA LYS A 194 -4.34 14.98 4.75
C LYS A 194 -4.60 13.89 3.71
N MET A 195 -3.82 12.81 3.71
CA MET A 195 -4.06 11.63 2.86
C MET A 195 -5.42 10.99 3.16
N GLY A 196 -5.77 10.81 4.44
CA GLY A 196 -7.06 10.26 4.85
C GLY A 196 -8.26 11.14 4.47
N GLN A 197 -8.07 12.43 4.25
CA GLN A 197 -9.10 13.36 3.75
C GLN A 197 -9.25 13.30 2.23
N SER A 198 -8.27 12.76 1.50
CA SER A 198 -8.32 12.58 0.06
C SER A 198 -9.15 11.35 -0.29
N LYS A 199 -10.31 11.58 -0.91
CA LYS A 199 -11.16 10.48 -1.39
C LYS A 199 -10.55 9.82 -2.62
N PRO A 200 -10.61 8.47 -2.76
CA PRO A 200 -10.01 7.74 -3.87
C PRO A 200 -10.87 7.74 -5.15
N VAL A 201 -11.55 8.84 -5.45
CA VAL A 201 -12.46 8.94 -6.61
C VAL A 201 -11.68 8.86 -7.94
N ASP A 202 -10.48 9.44 -7.94
CA ASP A 202 -9.53 9.41 -9.06
C ASP A 202 -8.97 8.00 -9.29
N ALA A 203 -8.69 7.27 -8.22
CA ALA A 203 -8.22 5.89 -8.31
C ALA A 203 -9.32 4.94 -8.82
N GLU A 204 -10.55 5.05 -8.31
CA GLU A 204 -11.68 4.28 -8.83
C GLU A 204 -11.92 4.57 -10.32
N ALA A 205 -11.90 5.83 -10.72
CA ALA A 205 -12.06 6.24 -12.11
C ALA A 205 -10.94 5.73 -13.03
N ALA A 206 -9.76 5.43 -12.48
CA ALA A 206 -8.62 4.90 -13.23
C ALA A 206 -8.71 3.39 -13.50
N LEU A 207 -9.46 2.61 -12.68
CA LEU A 207 -9.55 1.15 -12.78
C LEU A 207 -9.87 0.65 -14.22
N PRO A 208 -10.87 1.19 -14.94
CA PRO A 208 -11.14 0.73 -16.29
C PRO A 208 -10.02 1.01 -17.30
N GLY A 209 -9.09 1.91 -16.97
CA GLY A 209 -7.94 2.27 -17.79
C GLY A 209 -6.69 1.42 -17.55
N VAL A 210 -6.68 0.58 -16.52
CA VAL A 210 -5.54 -0.28 -16.19
C VAL A 210 -5.37 -1.37 -17.26
N ARG A 211 -4.18 -1.47 -17.85
CA ARG A 211 -3.88 -2.40 -18.93
C ARG A 211 -3.02 -3.59 -18.52
N CYS A 212 -2.35 -3.48 -17.38
CA CYS A 212 -1.51 -4.55 -16.83
C CYS A 212 -2.31 -5.48 -15.90
N PRO A 213 -1.78 -6.68 -15.58
CA PRO A 213 -2.36 -7.57 -14.57
C PRO A 213 -2.40 -6.96 -13.18
N VAL A 214 -3.45 -7.29 -12.42
CA VAL A 214 -3.69 -6.80 -11.06
C VAL A 214 -3.95 -7.97 -10.11
N LEU A 215 -3.22 -8.00 -9.00
CA LEU A 215 -3.48 -8.91 -7.87
C LEU A 215 -3.92 -8.08 -6.66
N VAL A 216 -5.13 -8.32 -6.17
CA VAL A 216 -5.61 -7.77 -4.90
C VAL A 216 -5.35 -8.80 -3.79
N VAL A 217 -4.63 -8.39 -2.75
CA VAL A 217 -4.36 -9.20 -1.55
C VAL A 217 -5.12 -8.58 -0.39
N MET A 218 -6.04 -9.33 0.21
CA MET A 218 -6.94 -8.77 1.22
C MET A 218 -6.90 -9.60 2.51
N GLY A 219 -6.77 -8.95 3.65
CA GLY A 219 -6.89 -9.59 4.96
C GLY A 219 -8.34 -9.98 5.27
N SER A 220 -8.58 -11.24 5.66
CA SER A 220 -9.95 -11.72 5.94
C SER A 220 -10.60 -11.05 7.15
N ARG A 221 -9.81 -10.38 7.99
CA ARG A 221 -10.25 -9.69 9.20
C ARG A 221 -9.96 -8.18 9.14
N ASP A 222 -9.78 -7.63 7.93
CA ASP A 222 -9.61 -6.18 7.78
C ASP A 222 -10.88 -5.44 8.26
N SER A 223 -10.70 -4.66 9.32
CA SER A 223 -11.79 -3.92 9.96
C SER A 223 -12.20 -2.63 9.22
N ASP A 224 -11.47 -2.26 8.20
CA ASP A 224 -11.75 -1.03 7.43
C ASP A 224 -12.87 -1.26 6.41
N TRP A 225 -13.20 -2.53 6.16
CA TRP A 225 -14.27 -2.94 5.26
C TRP A 225 -15.37 -3.71 6.00
N PRO A 226 -16.64 -3.49 5.65
CA PRO A 226 -17.74 -4.31 6.21
C PRO A 226 -17.65 -5.76 5.76
N ASP A 227 -17.16 -6.00 4.55
CA ASP A 227 -16.83 -7.30 3.96
C ASP A 227 -15.60 -7.15 3.07
N PRO A 228 -14.40 -7.54 3.55
CA PRO A 228 -13.16 -7.42 2.79
C PRO A 228 -13.19 -8.19 1.46
N ARG A 229 -13.82 -9.36 1.41
CA ARG A 229 -13.95 -10.15 0.18
C ARG A 229 -14.78 -9.42 -0.87
N ALA A 230 -15.93 -8.89 -0.47
CA ALA A 230 -16.80 -8.14 -1.37
C ALA A 230 -16.10 -6.89 -1.93
N GLU A 231 -15.24 -6.25 -1.15
CA GLU A 231 -14.44 -5.13 -1.65
C GLU A 231 -13.40 -5.58 -2.68
N ALA A 232 -12.66 -6.68 -2.42
CA ALA A 232 -11.74 -7.26 -3.39
C ALA A 232 -12.44 -7.62 -4.71
N GLU A 233 -13.61 -8.27 -4.64
CA GLU A 233 -14.44 -8.61 -5.80
C GLU A 233 -14.91 -7.37 -6.56
N ALA A 234 -15.29 -6.31 -5.85
CA ALA A 234 -15.71 -5.06 -6.45
C ALA A 234 -14.59 -4.32 -7.19
N ILE A 235 -13.35 -4.31 -6.63
CA ILE A 235 -12.18 -3.76 -7.31
C ILE A 235 -11.89 -4.55 -8.58
N VAL A 236 -11.82 -5.88 -8.49
CA VAL A 236 -11.57 -6.76 -9.64
C VAL A 236 -12.65 -6.60 -10.72
N GLY A 237 -13.92 -6.43 -10.32
CA GLY A 237 -15.03 -6.24 -11.24
C GLY A 237 -15.03 -4.92 -12.02
N LEU A 238 -14.25 -3.92 -11.60
CA LEU A 238 -14.07 -2.65 -12.30
C LEU A 238 -12.87 -2.65 -13.25
N LEU A 239 -12.00 -3.64 -13.15
CA LEU A 239 -10.87 -3.81 -14.06
C LEU A 239 -11.35 -4.37 -15.41
N PRO A 240 -10.62 -4.13 -16.52
CA PRO A 240 -10.89 -4.81 -17.78
C PRO A 240 -10.86 -6.33 -17.64
N ASP A 241 -11.68 -7.04 -18.42
CA ASP A 241 -11.86 -8.48 -18.36
C ASP A 241 -10.52 -9.25 -18.33
N GLY A 242 -10.40 -10.16 -17.36
CA GLY A 242 -9.22 -11.02 -17.19
C GLY A 242 -7.98 -10.33 -16.63
N ARG A 243 -8.03 -9.04 -16.28
CA ARG A 243 -6.88 -8.31 -15.71
C ARG A 243 -6.73 -8.49 -14.22
N GLY A 244 -7.82 -8.65 -13.49
CA GLY A 244 -7.82 -8.72 -12.03
C GLY A 244 -8.02 -10.12 -11.47
N ARG A 245 -7.33 -10.42 -10.40
CA ARG A 245 -7.62 -11.54 -9.49
C ARG A 245 -7.38 -11.12 -8.05
N PHE A 246 -7.96 -11.82 -7.11
CA PHE A 246 -7.72 -11.54 -5.69
C PHE A 246 -7.40 -12.80 -4.90
N VAL A 247 -6.76 -12.60 -3.75
CA VAL A 247 -6.49 -13.63 -2.75
C VAL A 247 -6.80 -13.09 -1.36
N MET A 248 -7.39 -13.95 -0.52
CA MET A 248 -7.65 -13.63 0.89
C MET A 248 -6.53 -14.21 1.75
N ILE A 249 -5.98 -13.41 2.66
CA ILE A 249 -5.03 -13.87 3.69
C ILE A 249 -5.81 -14.13 4.98
N ASP A 250 -5.96 -15.39 5.33
CA ASP A 250 -6.78 -15.78 6.47
C ASP A 250 -6.20 -15.31 7.81
N GLY A 251 -7.06 -14.76 8.66
CA GLY A 251 -6.71 -14.20 9.96
C GLY A 251 -6.02 -12.84 9.93
N ALA A 252 -5.60 -12.34 8.76
CA ALA A 252 -4.95 -11.05 8.65
C ALA A 252 -5.93 -9.87 8.76
N GLY A 253 -5.47 -8.79 9.41
CA GLY A 253 -6.13 -7.48 9.35
C GLY A 253 -5.62 -6.63 8.19
N HIS A 254 -5.56 -5.32 8.39
CA HIS A 254 -5.22 -4.32 7.36
C HIS A 254 -3.74 -4.32 6.92
N TYR A 255 -2.89 -5.13 7.55
CA TYR A 255 -1.44 -5.16 7.28
C TYR A 255 -0.92 -6.60 7.09
N PRO A 256 -1.48 -7.39 6.14
CA PRO A 256 -1.04 -8.77 5.93
C PRO A 256 0.44 -8.89 5.55
N ASN A 257 0.99 -7.88 4.85
CA ASN A 257 2.40 -7.80 4.47
C ASN A 257 3.38 -7.82 5.66
N ALA A 258 2.94 -7.34 6.83
CA ALA A 258 3.73 -7.37 8.06
C ALA A 258 3.27 -8.46 9.03
N GLN A 259 1.99 -8.84 8.99
CA GLN A 259 1.38 -9.80 9.92
C GLN A 259 1.57 -11.25 9.48
N TYR A 260 1.47 -11.51 8.18
CA TYR A 260 1.61 -12.86 7.57
C TYR A 260 2.46 -12.80 6.30
N PRO A 261 3.72 -12.30 6.37
CA PRO A 261 4.54 -12.02 5.20
C PRO A 261 4.80 -13.26 4.34
N GLU A 262 4.92 -14.46 4.91
CA GLU A 262 5.12 -15.69 4.17
C GLU A 262 3.87 -16.09 3.37
N GLN A 263 2.67 -15.91 3.94
CA GLN A 263 1.42 -16.16 3.20
C GLN A 263 1.26 -15.18 2.04
N VAL A 264 1.57 -13.89 2.29
CA VAL A 264 1.57 -12.87 1.24
C VAL A 264 2.59 -13.20 0.16
N ALA A 265 3.82 -13.59 0.52
CA ALA A 265 4.85 -14.00 -0.43
C ALA A 265 4.42 -15.21 -1.27
N THR A 266 3.71 -16.17 -0.68
CA THR A 266 3.17 -17.34 -1.40
C THR A 266 2.17 -16.94 -2.51
N ALA A 267 1.45 -15.84 -2.35
CA ALA A 267 0.57 -15.30 -3.38
C ALA A 267 1.30 -14.38 -4.37
N VAL A 268 2.19 -13.54 -3.85
CA VAL A 268 2.87 -12.47 -4.61
C VAL A 268 3.95 -13.02 -5.52
N VAL A 269 4.82 -13.94 -5.04
CA VAL A 269 5.96 -14.43 -5.81
C VAL A 269 5.54 -15.20 -7.07
N PRO A 270 4.56 -16.12 -7.05
CA PRO A 270 4.07 -16.74 -8.29
C PRO A 270 3.49 -15.71 -9.27
N PHE A 271 2.74 -14.71 -8.77
CA PHE A 271 2.21 -13.64 -9.60
C PHE A 271 3.34 -12.84 -10.28
N LEU A 272 4.38 -12.48 -9.55
CA LEU A 272 5.57 -11.82 -10.11
C LEU A 272 6.25 -12.68 -11.18
N ASN A 273 6.43 -13.98 -10.91
CA ASN A 273 7.05 -14.91 -11.86
C ASN A 273 6.27 -14.98 -13.19
N GLU A 274 4.94 -14.97 -13.15
CA GLU A 274 4.10 -14.94 -14.37
C GLU A 274 4.37 -13.70 -15.21
N GLN A 275 4.57 -12.51 -14.59
CA GLN A 275 4.76 -11.26 -15.31
C GLN A 275 6.13 -11.17 -16.00
N PHE A 276 7.16 -11.75 -15.42
CA PHE A 276 8.51 -11.68 -15.96
C PHE A 276 8.96 -12.95 -16.71
N SER A 277 8.14 -14.00 -16.76
CA SER A 277 8.46 -15.23 -17.51
C SER A 277 8.46 -15.00 -19.03
N THR A 278 7.63 -14.12 -19.52
CA THR A 278 7.53 -13.76 -20.95
C THR A 278 8.76 -12.97 -21.43
N GLU A 279 9.40 -12.19 -20.57
CA GLU A 279 10.62 -11.45 -20.94
C GLU A 279 11.86 -12.37 -20.99
N ARG A 280 11.91 -13.41 -20.13
CA ARG A 280 13.00 -14.40 -20.11
C ARG A 280 12.98 -15.37 -21.29
N ALA A 281 11.82 -15.58 -21.93
CA ALA A 281 11.66 -16.46 -23.08
C ALA A 281 11.95 -15.76 -24.42
N GLY A 282 12.10 -14.44 -24.43
CA GLY A 282 12.39 -13.62 -25.63
C GLY A 282 13.81 -13.02 -25.66
N ALA A 283 14.65 -13.29 -24.67
CA ALA A 283 16.04 -12.86 -24.58
C ALA A 283 16.98 -14.07 -24.79
#